data_eafb717b5e7b9e49e0d2c8882c50b4b0
#
_entry.id   eafb717b5e7b9e49e0d2c8882c50b4b0
#
_cell.length_a   1.000
_cell.length_b   1.000
_cell.length_c   1.000
_cell.angle_alpha   90.00
_cell.angle_beta   90.00
_cell.angle_gamma   90.00
#
_symmetry.space_group_name_H-M   'P 1'
#
loop_
_entity.id
_entity.type
_entity.pdbx_description
1 polymer ?
#
loop_
_entity_poly.entity_id
_entity_poly.type
_entity_poly.pdbx_seq_one_letter_code
_entity_poly.pdbx_strand_id
1 'polypeptide(L)'
;PGIESSNERNNAGTGHAALCELNYTVQQPDGSIDIEKAKEINEQFEISKQFWGHLVKSGQIENPREFIHPLPHISFVRGKNNVKFLKDRYEAMKNFPMFDNIEYTEDFEEMKKWIPLMMEGRENNGGVMAASKIDEGTDVNYGALTRKMAKNLHDSSNVEVQYNHEVVDFERLS
;
A
#
# COMPACT_ATOMS: atom_id res chain seq x y z
N PRO A 1 12.65 -22.69 -6.21
CA PRO A 1 12.12 -21.69 -7.12
C PRO A 1 10.80 -21.13 -6.56
N GLY A 2 10.62 -19.81 -6.64
CA GLY A 2 9.38 -19.14 -6.25
C GLY A 2 8.41 -19.08 -7.42
N ILE A 3 7.16 -18.69 -7.15
CA ILE A 3 6.16 -18.41 -8.18
C ILE A 3 6.44 -16.99 -8.67
N GLU A 4 7.02 -16.84 -9.85
CA GLU A 4 7.42 -15.56 -10.42
C GLU A 4 8.25 -14.71 -9.44
N SER A 5 7.99 -13.43 -9.41
CA SER A 5 8.56 -12.47 -8.47
C SER A 5 7.81 -12.37 -7.12
N SER A 6 6.85 -13.27 -6.88
CA SER A 6 5.94 -13.21 -5.73
C SER A 6 6.60 -13.72 -4.45
N ASN A 7 7.71 -13.14 -4.05
CA ASN A 7 8.35 -13.44 -2.78
C ASN A 7 8.68 -12.16 -2.01
N GLU A 8 8.88 -12.30 -0.71
CA GLU A 8 9.13 -11.20 0.22
C GLU A 8 10.41 -10.39 -0.07
N ARG A 9 11.34 -10.93 -0.84
CA ARG A 9 12.60 -10.24 -1.21
C ARG A 9 12.46 -9.40 -2.48
N ASN A 10 11.46 -9.69 -3.30
CA ASN A 10 11.22 -8.99 -4.57
C ASN A 10 10.12 -7.93 -4.46
N ASN A 11 9.46 -7.84 -3.30
CA ASN A 11 8.33 -6.93 -3.07
C ASN A 11 8.60 -6.05 -1.84
N ALA A 12 8.20 -4.80 -1.91
CA ALA A 12 8.35 -3.85 -0.81
C ALA A 12 7.44 -4.15 0.40
N GLY A 13 6.43 -5.01 0.22
CA GLY A 13 5.47 -5.34 1.26
C GLY A 13 4.38 -4.30 1.48
N THR A 14 4.50 -3.11 0.93
CA THR A 14 3.49 -2.07 1.07
C THR A 14 2.15 -2.52 0.49
N GLY A 15 1.10 -2.46 1.29
CA GLY A 15 -0.26 -2.59 0.80
C GLY A 15 -0.64 -1.34 0.01
N HIS A 16 -0.59 -1.44 -1.33
CA HIS A 16 -0.74 -0.29 -2.24
C HIS A 16 -2.17 0.26 -2.24
N ALA A 17 -2.50 1.02 -1.20
CA ALA A 17 -3.79 1.68 -1.02
C ALA A 17 -3.73 3.19 -1.29
N ALA A 18 -2.66 3.69 -1.91
CA ALA A 18 -2.41 5.10 -2.20
C ALA A 18 -2.38 6.02 -0.95
N LEU A 19 -2.08 5.45 0.22
CA LEU A 19 -2.10 6.19 1.48
C LEU A 19 -0.85 7.05 1.64
N CYS A 20 0.33 6.51 1.33
CA CYS A 20 1.62 7.22 1.44
C CYS A 20 2.31 7.47 0.10
N GLU A 21 1.92 6.80 -0.96
CA GLU A 21 2.55 6.91 -2.28
C GLU A 21 2.16 8.23 -2.96
N LEU A 22 3.12 9.14 -3.08
CA LEU A 22 2.90 10.49 -3.60
C LEU A 22 2.69 10.53 -5.12
N ASN A 23 3.16 9.53 -5.84
CA ASN A 23 3.07 9.43 -7.30
C ASN A 23 1.65 9.18 -7.84
N TYR A 24 0.70 8.80 -6.98
CA TYR A 24 -0.71 8.64 -7.36
C TYR A 24 -1.54 9.93 -7.24
N THR A 25 -0.89 11.01 -6.81
CA THR A 25 -1.54 12.31 -6.65
C THR A 25 -0.75 13.36 -7.42
N VAL A 26 -1.19 13.70 -8.62
CA VAL A 26 -0.45 14.57 -9.54
C VAL A 26 -0.87 16.01 -9.36
N GLN A 27 0.11 16.92 -9.17
CA GLN A 27 -0.17 18.35 -9.20
C GLN A 27 -0.42 18.84 -10.64
N GLN A 28 -1.55 19.47 -10.84
CA GLN A 28 -1.96 20.02 -12.11
C GLN A 28 -1.29 21.40 -12.36
N PRO A 29 -1.29 21.90 -13.62
CA PRO A 29 -0.70 23.21 -13.93
C PRO A 29 -1.35 24.40 -13.18
N ASP A 30 -2.59 24.27 -12.77
CA ASP A 30 -3.30 25.28 -11.96
C ASP A 30 -2.99 25.20 -10.46
N GLY A 31 -2.18 24.21 -10.05
CA GLY A 31 -1.77 23.95 -8.67
C GLY A 31 -2.69 23.03 -7.89
N SER A 32 -3.85 22.61 -8.44
CA SER A 32 -4.71 21.62 -7.82
C SER A 32 -4.05 20.24 -7.78
N ILE A 33 -4.53 19.36 -6.90
CA ILE A 33 -4.06 17.97 -6.80
C ILE A 33 -5.12 17.04 -7.36
N ASP A 34 -4.76 16.30 -8.40
CA ASP A 34 -5.59 15.23 -8.95
C ASP A 34 -5.42 13.97 -8.08
N ILE A 35 -6.53 13.46 -7.53
CA ILE A 35 -6.56 12.28 -6.66
C ILE A 35 -7.30 11.09 -7.29
N GLU A 36 -7.75 11.18 -8.53
CA GLU A 36 -8.55 10.12 -9.15
C GLU A 36 -7.77 8.81 -9.22
N LYS A 37 -6.47 8.88 -9.55
CA LYS A 37 -5.63 7.67 -9.54
C LYS A 37 -5.43 7.09 -8.14
N ALA A 38 -5.32 7.94 -7.12
CA ALA A 38 -5.23 7.47 -5.73
C ALA A 38 -6.51 6.74 -5.30
N LYS A 39 -7.69 7.25 -5.67
CA LYS A 39 -8.99 6.61 -5.41
C LYS A 39 -9.09 5.25 -6.10
N GLU A 40 -8.76 5.18 -7.39
CA GLU A 40 -8.75 3.93 -8.14
C GLU A 40 -7.85 2.86 -7.49
N ILE A 41 -6.63 3.22 -7.12
CA ILE A 41 -5.69 2.30 -6.48
C ILE A 41 -6.18 1.84 -5.10
N ASN A 42 -6.76 2.76 -4.33
CA ASN A 42 -7.36 2.40 -3.04
C ASN A 42 -8.49 1.38 -3.21
N GLU A 43 -9.44 1.64 -4.11
CA GLU A 43 -10.55 0.72 -4.42
C GLU A 43 -10.05 -0.66 -4.83
N GLN A 44 -9.05 -0.75 -5.71
CA GLN A 44 -8.47 -2.02 -6.15
C GLN A 44 -7.84 -2.78 -4.98
N PHE A 45 -7.16 -2.09 -4.07
CA PHE A 45 -6.56 -2.72 -2.90
C PHE A 45 -7.62 -3.19 -1.90
N GLU A 46 -8.67 -2.41 -1.66
CA GLU A 46 -9.81 -2.80 -0.82
C GLU A 46 -10.53 -4.04 -1.36
N ILE A 47 -10.73 -4.14 -2.68
CA ILE A 47 -11.27 -5.36 -3.33
C ILE A 47 -10.33 -6.56 -3.09
N SER A 48 -9.02 -6.36 -3.19
CA SER A 48 -8.02 -7.40 -2.89
C SER A 48 -8.13 -7.89 -1.44
N LYS A 49 -8.25 -6.98 -0.46
CA LYS A 49 -8.45 -7.35 0.95
C LYS A 49 -9.76 -8.11 1.16
N GLN A 50 -10.84 -7.71 0.49
CA GLN A 50 -12.12 -8.42 0.56
C GLN A 50 -11.99 -9.85 0.00
N PHE A 51 -11.29 -10.02 -1.11
CA PHE A 51 -11.02 -11.34 -1.69
C PHE A 51 -10.21 -12.21 -0.73
N TRP A 52 -9.13 -11.71 -0.15
CA TRP A 52 -8.34 -12.45 0.83
C TRP A 52 -9.16 -12.79 2.09
N GLY A 53 -9.99 -11.86 2.55
CA GLY A 53 -10.92 -12.09 3.64
C GLY A 53 -11.93 -13.20 3.34
N HIS A 54 -12.42 -13.27 2.08
CA HIS A 54 -13.26 -14.37 1.63
C HIS A 54 -12.53 -15.72 1.66
N LEU A 55 -11.30 -15.79 1.14
CA LEU A 55 -10.48 -17.01 1.18
C LEU A 55 -10.22 -17.50 2.61
N VAL A 56 -9.97 -16.59 3.54
CA VAL A 56 -9.81 -16.92 4.97
C VAL A 56 -11.13 -17.43 5.56
N LYS A 57 -12.22 -16.72 5.33
CA LYS A 57 -13.56 -17.06 5.87
C LYS A 57 -14.06 -18.42 5.35
N SER A 58 -13.75 -18.76 4.11
CA SER A 58 -14.11 -20.04 3.49
C SER A 58 -13.14 -21.19 3.83
N GLY A 59 -12.08 -20.93 4.62
CA GLY A 59 -11.08 -21.93 5.01
C GLY A 59 -10.11 -22.32 3.89
N GLN A 60 -10.08 -21.58 2.80
CA GLN A 60 -9.17 -21.84 1.67
C GLN A 60 -7.74 -21.42 1.98
N ILE A 61 -7.55 -20.37 2.78
CA ILE A 61 -6.26 -20.01 3.35
C ILE A 61 -6.41 -19.76 4.85
N GLU A 62 -5.40 -20.14 5.60
CA GLU A 62 -5.40 -20.01 7.05
C GLU A 62 -4.52 -18.84 7.51
N ASN A 63 -4.76 -18.39 8.76
CA ASN A 63 -3.93 -17.45 9.49
C ASN A 63 -3.51 -16.19 8.67
N PRO A 64 -4.40 -15.21 8.54
CA PRO A 64 -4.09 -13.99 7.77
C PRO A 64 -2.91 -13.20 8.35
N ARG A 65 -2.61 -13.35 9.64
CA ARG A 65 -1.47 -12.70 10.30
C ARG A 65 -0.10 -13.18 9.80
N GLU A 66 -0.04 -14.20 8.97
CA GLU A 66 1.21 -14.61 8.33
C GLU A 66 1.52 -13.81 7.05
N PHE A 67 0.54 -13.10 6.50
CA PHE A 67 0.75 -12.37 5.25
C PHE A 67 0.27 -10.92 5.23
N ILE A 68 -0.59 -10.48 6.16
CA ILE A 68 -1.05 -9.08 6.21
C ILE A 68 -1.04 -8.56 7.65
N HIS A 69 -0.42 -7.39 7.84
CA HIS A 69 -0.29 -6.74 9.14
C HIS A 69 -0.72 -5.27 9.03
N PRO A 70 -1.50 -4.75 9.99
CA PRO A 70 -1.76 -3.31 10.06
C PRO A 70 -0.45 -2.56 10.36
N LEU A 71 -0.20 -1.50 9.63
CA LEU A 71 0.96 -0.64 9.76
C LEU A 71 0.60 0.77 9.30
N PRO A 72 0.86 1.83 10.09
CA PRO A 72 0.66 3.19 9.64
C PRO A 72 1.46 3.49 8.37
N HIS A 73 0.79 4.07 7.37
CA HIS A 73 1.46 4.57 6.19
C HIS A 73 1.77 6.06 6.36
N ILE A 74 3.03 6.43 6.17
CA ILE A 74 3.51 7.79 6.43
C ILE A 74 4.28 8.31 5.23
N SER A 75 3.94 9.52 4.78
CA SER A 75 4.75 10.27 3.82
C SER A 75 5.51 11.36 4.58
N PHE A 76 6.79 11.53 4.26
CA PHE A 76 7.65 12.56 4.83
C PHE A 76 8.33 13.35 3.72
N VAL A 77 8.30 14.67 3.81
CA VAL A 77 8.90 15.55 2.80
C VAL A 77 9.72 16.68 3.43
N ARG A 78 10.65 17.22 2.62
CA ARG A 78 11.50 18.36 3.00
C ARG A 78 11.49 19.42 1.91
N GLY A 79 11.62 20.69 2.32
CA GLY A 79 11.69 21.85 1.44
C GLY A 79 10.30 22.43 1.14
N LYS A 80 10.27 23.76 0.94
CA LYS A 80 9.02 24.54 0.85
C LYS A 80 8.02 24.01 -0.20
N ASN A 81 8.51 23.63 -1.38
CA ASN A 81 7.64 23.19 -2.48
C ASN A 81 7.03 21.81 -2.15
N ASN A 82 7.81 20.89 -1.60
CA ASN A 82 7.33 19.56 -1.23
C ASN A 82 6.35 19.62 -0.05
N VAL A 83 6.62 20.48 0.95
CA VAL A 83 5.70 20.70 2.08
C VAL A 83 4.38 21.29 1.59
N LYS A 84 4.43 22.28 0.68
CA LYS A 84 3.22 22.80 0.05
C LYS A 84 2.45 21.70 -0.70
N PHE A 85 3.13 20.91 -1.53
CA PHE A 85 2.52 19.78 -2.24
C PHE A 85 1.86 18.78 -1.30
N LEU A 86 2.54 18.36 -0.21
CA LEU A 86 1.98 17.41 0.74
C LEU A 86 0.76 17.97 1.47
N LYS A 87 0.77 19.28 1.76
CA LYS A 87 -0.38 19.96 2.35
C LYS A 87 -1.56 20.03 1.40
N ASP A 88 -1.31 20.42 0.15
CA ASP A 88 -2.36 20.50 -0.90
C ASP A 88 -2.95 19.08 -1.15
N ARG A 89 -2.11 18.04 -1.13
CA ARG A 89 -2.54 16.64 -1.21
C ARG A 89 -3.44 16.26 -0.03
N TYR A 90 -3.03 16.56 1.18
CA TYR A 90 -3.84 16.33 2.38
C TYR A 90 -5.21 17.00 2.27
N GLU A 91 -5.25 18.29 1.89
CA GLU A 91 -6.51 19.04 1.72
C GLU A 91 -7.42 18.43 0.64
N ALA A 92 -6.84 17.91 -0.45
CA ALA A 92 -7.59 17.25 -1.51
C ALA A 92 -8.18 15.89 -1.09
N MET A 93 -7.48 15.15 -0.22
CA MET A 93 -7.85 13.77 0.14
C MET A 93 -8.78 13.68 1.37
N LYS A 94 -8.58 14.50 2.40
CA LYS A 94 -9.19 14.36 3.74
C LYS A 94 -10.72 14.31 3.78
N ASN A 95 -11.40 14.76 2.74
CA ASN A 95 -12.87 14.77 2.68
C ASN A 95 -13.47 13.54 1.97
N PHE A 96 -12.63 12.62 1.52
CA PHE A 96 -13.07 11.37 0.90
C PHE A 96 -13.06 10.24 1.92
N PRO A 97 -14.13 9.41 1.98
CA PRO A 97 -14.26 8.37 3.01
C PRO A 97 -13.08 7.39 3.10
N MET A 98 -12.40 7.13 1.98
CA MET A 98 -11.23 6.24 1.94
C MET A 98 -9.95 6.86 2.51
N PHE A 99 -9.95 8.16 2.80
CA PHE A 99 -8.80 8.93 3.30
C PHE A 99 -9.17 9.87 4.46
N ASP A 100 -10.36 9.74 5.03
CA ASP A 100 -10.90 10.67 6.04
C ASP A 100 -10.10 10.69 7.36
N ASN A 101 -9.35 9.61 7.65
CA ASN A 101 -8.46 9.52 8.79
C ASN A 101 -7.03 10.01 8.51
N ILE A 102 -6.78 10.65 7.34
CA ILE A 102 -5.46 11.20 7.06
C ILE A 102 -5.13 12.34 8.02
N GLU A 103 -3.95 12.27 8.61
CA GLU A 103 -3.38 13.31 9.45
C GLU A 103 -2.24 14.03 8.71
N TYR A 104 -2.01 15.29 9.04
CA TYR A 104 -0.92 16.11 8.50
C TYR A 104 -0.27 16.93 9.59
N THR A 105 1.05 17.03 9.57
CA THR A 105 1.80 17.87 10.51
C THR A 105 3.02 18.51 9.87
N GLU A 106 3.32 19.75 10.32
CA GLU A 106 4.59 20.44 10.14
C GLU A 106 5.34 20.56 11.50
N ASP A 107 4.73 20.06 12.58
CA ASP A 107 5.31 20.12 13.91
C ASP A 107 6.44 19.10 14.08
N PHE A 108 7.60 19.57 14.51
CA PHE A 108 8.81 18.78 14.66
C PHE A 108 8.68 17.68 15.73
N GLU A 109 8.05 18.00 16.85
CA GLU A 109 7.89 17.06 17.96
C GLU A 109 6.81 16.01 17.65
N GLU A 110 5.79 16.37 16.88
CA GLU A 110 4.82 15.40 16.39
C GLU A 110 5.45 14.44 15.36
N MET A 111 6.26 14.94 14.43
CA MET A 111 7.00 14.07 13.50
C MET A 111 7.94 13.10 14.24
N LYS A 112 8.57 13.52 15.36
CA LYS A 112 9.38 12.61 16.18
C LYS A 112 8.57 11.45 16.77
N LYS A 113 7.30 11.67 17.10
CA LYS A 113 6.43 10.59 17.60
C LYS A 113 6.05 9.62 16.47
N TRP A 114 5.73 10.16 15.28
CA TRP A 114 5.29 9.35 14.15
C TRP A 114 6.44 8.56 13.51
N ILE A 115 7.59 9.19 13.32
CA ILE A 115 8.74 8.65 12.57
C ILE A 115 10.07 8.84 13.34
N PRO A 116 10.20 8.27 14.56
CA PRO A 116 11.33 8.53 15.45
C PRO A 116 12.69 8.25 14.79
N LEU A 117 12.83 7.13 14.06
CA LEU A 117 14.08 6.78 13.38
C LEU A 117 14.43 7.75 12.25
N MET A 118 13.45 8.27 11.54
CA MET A 118 13.65 9.26 10.49
C MET A 118 14.08 10.60 11.06
N MET A 119 13.63 10.91 12.29
CA MET A 119 13.91 12.19 12.97
C MET A 119 15.16 12.13 13.86
N GLU A 120 15.78 10.97 14.03
CA GLU A 120 17.01 10.82 14.80
C GLU A 120 18.15 11.65 14.18
N GLY A 121 18.89 12.37 15.02
CA GLY A 121 19.97 13.26 14.59
C GLY A 121 19.54 14.53 13.86
N ARG A 122 18.22 14.79 13.72
CA ARG A 122 17.72 16.05 13.17
C ARG A 122 17.49 17.07 14.28
N GLU A 123 17.81 18.31 13.97
CA GLU A 123 17.59 19.45 14.87
C GLU A 123 16.41 20.29 14.37
N ASN A 124 15.68 20.88 15.29
CA ASN A 124 14.65 21.87 14.98
C ASN A 124 15.29 23.23 14.67
N ASN A 125 16.00 23.31 13.55
CA ASN A 125 16.77 24.49 13.14
C ASN A 125 16.07 25.33 12.05
N GLY A 126 14.74 25.23 11.96
CA GLY A 126 13.93 25.96 10.98
C GLY A 126 13.91 25.33 9.58
N GLY A 127 14.37 24.10 9.42
CA GLY A 127 14.22 23.32 8.20
C GLY A 127 12.74 23.03 7.93
N VAL A 128 12.26 23.38 6.72
CA VAL A 128 10.85 23.16 6.33
C VAL A 128 10.65 21.69 6.03
N MET A 129 9.81 21.02 6.84
CA MET A 129 9.49 19.60 6.76
C MET A 129 8.01 19.39 7.05
N ALA A 130 7.42 18.33 6.53
CA ALA A 130 6.08 17.90 6.87
C ALA A 130 5.95 16.38 6.75
N ALA A 131 4.97 15.83 7.44
CA ALA A 131 4.54 14.46 7.29
C ALA A 131 3.01 14.36 7.19
N SER A 132 2.53 13.34 6.48
CA SER A 132 1.14 12.88 6.55
C SER A 132 1.11 11.42 6.95
N LYS A 133 0.07 11.01 7.68
CA LYS A 133 -0.08 9.65 8.24
C LYS A 133 -1.51 9.17 8.07
N ILE A 134 -1.66 7.87 7.81
CA ILE A 134 -2.91 7.12 7.91
C ILE A 134 -2.62 5.82 8.67
N ASP A 135 -3.41 5.51 9.70
CA ASP A 135 -3.18 4.33 10.54
C ASP A 135 -3.70 3.02 9.91
N GLU A 136 -4.59 3.10 8.92
CA GLU A 136 -5.18 1.96 8.21
C GLU A 136 -4.28 1.32 7.13
N GLY A 137 -3.03 1.73 7.05
CA GLY A 137 -2.05 1.11 6.17
C GLY A 137 -1.77 -0.35 6.52
N THR A 138 -1.19 -1.08 5.59
CA THR A 138 -0.85 -2.49 5.78
C THR A 138 0.51 -2.83 5.19
N ASP A 139 1.20 -3.76 5.86
CA ASP A 139 2.33 -4.51 5.32
C ASP A 139 1.85 -5.88 4.86
N VAL A 140 2.22 -6.30 3.64
CA VAL A 140 1.81 -7.55 3.02
C VAL A 140 3.01 -8.40 2.65
N ASN A 141 3.13 -9.59 3.26
CA ASN A 141 4.06 -10.61 2.81
C ASN A 141 3.47 -11.35 1.59
N TYR A 142 3.71 -10.81 0.40
CA TYR A 142 3.20 -11.40 -0.85
C TYR A 142 3.72 -12.82 -1.09
N GLY A 143 4.92 -13.15 -0.63
CA GLY A 143 5.45 -14.50 -0.71
C GLY A 143 4.65 -15.49 0.13
N ALA A 144 4.30 -15.13 1.36
CA ALA A 144 3.46 -15.96 2.21
C ALA A 144 2.04 -16.13 1.63
N LEU A 145 1.42 -15.04 1.16
CA LEU A 145 0.11 -15.06 0.50
C LEU A 145 0.12 -15.98 -0.72
N THR A 146 1.10 -15.81 -1.62
CA THR A 146 1.23 -16.63 -2.83
C THR A 146 1.40 -18.12 -2.51
N ARG A 147 2.24 -18.47 -1.53
CA ARG A 147 2.41 -19.86 -1.09
C ARG A 147 1.12 -20.46 -0.56
N LYS A 148 0.33 -19.71 0.23
CA LYS A 148 -0.96 -20.18 0.76
C LYS A 148 -1.98 -20.39 -0.35
N MET A 149 -2.09 -19.47 -1.29
CA MET A 149 -3.00 -19.60 -2.45
C MET A 149 -2.59 -20.78 -3.34
N ALA A 150 -1.30 -20.90 -3.67
CA ALA A 150 -0.80 -22.02 -4.47
C ALA A 150 -1.01 -23.36 -3.78
N LYS A 151 -0.80 -23.45 -2.45
CA LYS A 151 -1.08 -24.65 -1.67
C LYS A 151 -2.56 -25.03 -1.74
N ASN A 152 -3.47 -24.06 -1.56
CA ASN A 152 -4.91 -24.31 -1.64
C ASN A 152 -5.30 -24.87 -3.03
N LEU A 153 -4.74 -24.33 -4.12
CA LEU A 153 -4.97 -24.84 -5.48
C LEU A 153 -4.41 -26.27 -5.62
N HIS A 154 -3.20 -26.52 -5.14
CA HIS A 154 -2.57 -27.83 -5.23
C HIS A 154 -3.33 -28.91 -4.43
N ASP A 155 -3.92 -28.54 -3.30
CA ASP A 155 -4.69 -29.47 -2.47
C ASP A 155 -6.13 -29.69 -3.01
N SER A 156 -6.55 -28.94 -4.03
CA SER A 156 -7.87 -29.06 -4.63
C SER A 156 -7.93 -30.24 -5.62
N SER A 157 -8.88 -31.14 -5.46
CA SER A 157 -8.98 -32.37 -6.26
C SER A 157 -9.31 -32.17 -7.74
N ASN A 158 -9.79 -30.98 -8.10
CA ASN A 158 -10.21 -30.61 -9.46
C ASN A 158 -9.28 -29.56 -10.11
N VAL A 159 -8.12 -29.34 -9.54
CA VAL A 159 -7.10 -28.40 -10.05
C VAL A 159 -5.78 -29.13 -10.23
N GLU A 160 -5.16 -28.93 -11.38
CA GLU A 160 -3.79 -29.36 -11.65
C GLU A 160 -2.88 -28.12 -11.71
N VAL A 161 -1.85 -28.06 -10.87
CA VAL A 161 -0.85 -26.99 -10.88
C VAL A 161 0.42 -27.49 -11.54
N GLN A 162 0.74 -26.93 -12.71
CA GLN A 162 1.92 -27.28 -13.47
C GLN A 162 3.02 -26.22 -13.28
N TYR A 163 4.16 -26.63 -12.75
CA TYR A 163 5.34 -25.77 -12.59
C TYR A 163 6.26 -25.86 -13.80
N ASN A 164 7.10 -24.84 -14.00
CA ASN A 164 8.04 -24.71 -15.12
C ASN A 164 7.33 -24.65 -16.49
N HIS A 165 6.11 -24.12 -16.52
CA HIS A 165 5.36 -23.83 -17.71
C HIS A 165 5.11 -22.33 -17.83
N GLU A 166 5.39 -21.77 -18.98
CA GLU A 166 5.11 -20.38 -19.34
C GLU A 166 3.88 -20.33 -20.25
N VAL A 167 2.93 -19.44 -19.92
CA VAL A 167 1.79 -19.16 -20.78
C VAL A 167 2.25 -18.22 -21.88
N VAL A 168 2.29 -18.71 -23.11
CA VAL A 168 2.78 -17.94 -24.27
C VAL A 168 1.66 -17.35 -25.12
N ASP A 169 0.45 -17.93 -25.07
CA ASP A 169 -0.72 -17.45 -25.82
C ASP A 169 -2.02 -18.01 -25.26
N PHE A 170 -3.13 -17.39 -25.64
CA PHE A 170 -4.50 -17.80 -25.33
C PHE A 170 -5.32 -17.91 -26.60
N GLU A 171 -5.91 -19.08 -26.87
CA GLU A 171 -6.88 -19.28 -27.92
C GLU A 171 -8.30 -19.29 -27.34
N ARG A 172 -9.20 -18.53 -27.98
CA ARG A 172 -10.61 -18.59 -27.66
C ARG A 172 -11.21 -19.79 -28.36
N LEU A 173 -11.62 -20.79 -27.60
CA LEU A 173 -12.39 -21.92 -28.14
C LEU A 173 -13.79 -21.43 -28.54
N SER A 174 -14.18 -21.70 -29.79
CA SER A 174 -15.50 -21.36 -30.38
C SER A 174 -16.62 -22.26 -29.86
#